data_dc9c8177fe3f810e38fc5a776a0cc9b1
#
_entry.id   dc9c8177fe3f810e38fc5a776a0cc9b1
#
_cell.length_a   1.000
_cell.length_b   1.000
_cell.length_c   1.000
_cell.angle_alpha   90.00
_cell.angle_beta   90.00
_cell.angle_gamma   90.00
#
_symmetry.space_group_name_H-M   'P 1'
#
loop_
_entity.id
_entity.type
_entity.pdbx_description
1 polymer ?
#
loop_
_entity_poly.entity_id
_entity_poly.type
_entity_poly.pdbx_seq_one_letter_code
_entity_poly.pdbx_strand_id
1 'polypeptide(L)'
;HPSPQRVLSAPHLEQQIRVVARFAGGSSRDVTHLATYGTSHKRIATVTPSGLVAGRERGQAAITVRYLQFLESIYVTVVEPVPEFEWKGQPESNYVDALVNAKLRQLNYLPEETCEDSTFVRRVYLDLTGLLPTAEEALQFLNDASPQKRDALIDRLLETDSHARFWALKTADLMRVNTKLLPDGRAELLFNWIRDNYRDNLAQDEFARQILTSSGDSKETAQANYFCTTETAEDLTEMTSQIFMGSRIGCAKCHNHPFENWTQNDYYSISAVFARVEQKGPMVQVKEAGEKMHPATGKVMAPWGHGSGTDNDANRDRRIGFSNWLVA
;
A
#
# COMPACT_ATOMS: atom_id res chain seq x y z
N HIS A 1 -3.06 14.94 -6.56
CA HIS A 1 -4.50 15.24 -6.70
C HIS A 1 -5.21 13.96 -7.14
N PRO A 2 -6.42 13.65 -6.62
CA PRO A 2 -7.19 12.53 -7.14
C PRO A 2 -7.47 12.77 -8.62
N SER A 3 -7.22 11.74 -9.44
CA SER A 3 -7.47 11.81 -10.88
C SER A 3 -8.94 12.12 -11.13
N PRO A 4 -9.29 13.00 -12.07
CA PRO A 4 -10.67 13.32 -12.37
C PRO A 4 -11.40 12.05 -12.84
N GLN A 5 -12.51 11.73 -12.19
CA GLN A 5 -13.38 10.64 -12.64
C GLN A 5 -14.24 11.13 -13.80
N ARG A 6 -14.28 10.34 -14.87
CA ARG A 6 -15.18 10.54 -16.01
C ARG A 6 -16.22 9.44 -16.02
N VAL A 7 -17.47 9.83 -16.16
CA VAL A 7 -18.60 8.89 -16.29
C VAL A 7 -19.07 8.90 -17.73
N LEU A 8 -19.06 7.72 -18.35
CA LEU A 8 -19.59 7.47 -19.70
C LEU A 8 -20.87 6.67 -19.57
N SER A 9 -21.93 7.12 -20.18
CA SER A 9 -23.21 6.40 -20.23
C SER A 9 -23.87 6.62 -21.60
N ALA A 10 -24.68 5.63 -22.03
CA ALA A 10 -25.41 5.75 -23.28
C ALA A 10 -26.30 7.01 -23.27
N PRO A 11 -26.39 7.78 -24.39
CA PRO A 11 -25.75 7.52 -25.68
C PRO A 11 -24.28 7.99 -25.78
N HIS A 12 -23.72 8.62 -24.74
CA HIS A 12 -22.39 9.25 -24.75
C HIS A 12 -21.35 8.29 -24.15
N LEU A 13 -20.91 7.31 -24.93
CA LEU A 13 -19.91 6.32 -24.53
C LEU A 13 -18.48 6.70 -24.96
N GLU A 14 -18.26 7.84 -25.59
CA GLU A 14 -16.97 8.28 -26.06
C GLU A 14 -16.55 9.62 -25.42
N GLN A 15 -15.27 9.74 -25.12
CA GLN A 15 -14.67 10.95 -24.56
C GLN A 15 -13.27 11.16 -25.11
N GLN A 16 -13.02 12.32 -25.73
CA GLN A 16 -11.68 12.72 -26.12
C GLN A 16 -10.88 13.22 -24.92
N ILE A 17 -9.69 12.62 -24.69
CA ILE A 17 -8.70 13.14 -23.76
C ILE A 17 -7.91 14.24 -24.46
N ARG A 18 -7.70 15.35 -23.76
CA ARG A 18 -6.80 16.41 -24.17
C ARG A 18 -5.64 16.51 -23.20
N VAL A 19 -4.41 16.46 -23.73
CA VAL A 19 -3.17 16.52 -22.95
C VAL A 19 -2.48 17.83 -23.21
N VAL A 20 -2.27 18.63 -22.16
CA VAL A 20 -1.62 19.95 -22.25
C VAL A 20 -0.34 19.93 -21.41
N ALA A 21 0.81 20.08 -22.06
CA ALA A 21 2.08 20.29 -21.40
C ALA A 21 2.24 21.78 -21.02
N ARG A 22 2.64 22.03 -19.77
CA ARG A 22 2.99 23.37 -19.26
C ARG A 22 4.50 23.43 -19.04
N PHE A 23 5.13 24.47 -19.57
CA PHE A 23 6.58 24.66 -19.49
C PHE A 23 6.96 25.70 -18.42
N ALA A 24 8.18 25.61 -17.91
CA ALA A 24 8.68 26.51 -16.86
C ALA A 24 8.57 28.01 -17.21
N GLY A 25 8.59 28.37 -18.52
CA GLY A 25 8.39 29.72 -19.01
C GLY A 25 6.93 30.20 -19.08
N GLY A 26 5.97 29.45 -18.49
CA GLY A 26 4.54 29.78 -18.46
C GLY A 26 3.77 29.47 -19.74
N SER A 27 4.44 29.04 -20.81
CA SER A 27 3.79 28.63 -22.06
C SER A 27 3.13 27.25 -21.90
N SER A 28 2.07 27.01 -22.68
CA SER A 28 1.41 25.70 -22.73
C SER A 28 1.25 25.22 -24.16
N ARG A 29 1.31 23.92 -24.38
CA ARG A 29 1.15 23.30 -25.70
C ARG A 29 0.25 22.08 -25.61
N ASP A 30 -0.64 21.90 -26.57
CA ASP A 30 -1.38 20.67 -26.76
C ASP A 30 -0.44 19.59 -27.29
N VAL A 31 -0.29 18.52 -26.50
CA VAL A 31 0.58 17.38 -26.80
C VAL A 31 -0.21 16.07 -26.90
N THR A 32 -1.50 16.16 -27.09
CA THR A 32 -2.41 14.99 -27.17
C THR A 32 -1.92 13.96 -28.17
N HIS A 33 -1.46 14.37 -29.33
CA HIS A 33 -0.95 13.48 -30.38
C HIS A 33 0.48 12.97 -30.14
N LEU A 34 1.19 13.51 -29.14
CA LEU A 34 2.53 13.07 -28.72
C LEU A 34 2.50 12.19 -27.47
N ALA A 35 1.36 12.12 -26.80
CA ALA A 35 1.17 11.26 -25.64
C ALA A 35 0.90 9.81 -26.07
N THR A 36 1.27 8.88 -25.21
CA THR A 36 0.90 7.47 -25.35
C THR A 36 -0.18 7.11 -24.34
N TYR A 37 -1.09 6.25 -24.74
CA TYR A 37 -2.28 5.90 -23.98
C TYR A 37 -2.34 4.40 -23.73
N GLY A 38 -2.83 4.04 -22.53
CA GLY A 38 -3.09 2.66 -22.14
C GLY A 38 -4.39 2.55 -21.34
N THR A 39 -4.88 1.34 -21.19
CA THR A 39 -6.05 1.04 -20.35
C THR A 39 -5.77 -0.16 -19.47
N SER A 40 -6.21 -0.10 -18.21
CA SER A 40 -6.12 -1.23 -17.28
C SER A 40 -7.08 -2.37 -17.63
N HIS A 41 -8.21 -2.07 -18.29
CA HIS A 41 -9.25 -3.06 -18.60
C HIS A 41 -9.90 -2.79 -19.97
N LYS A 42 -9.37 -3.44 -21.02
CA LYS A 42 -9.86 -3.28 -22.41
C LYS A 42 -11.32 -3.70 -22.60
N ARG A 43 -11.86 -4.56 -21.74
CA ARG A 43 -13.29 -4.94 -21.78
C ARG A 43 -14.20 -3.81 -21.34
N ILE A 44 -13.76 -2.99 -20.37
CA ILE A 44 -14.55 -1.88 -19.83
C ILE A 44 -14.42 -0.63 -20.70
N ALA A 45 -13.19 -0.26 -21.03
CA ALA A 45 -12.93 0.90 -21.88
C ALA A 45 -11.69 0.69 -22.74
N THR A 46 -11.72 1.21 -23.96
CA THR A 46 -10.58 1.26 -24.88
C THR A 46 -10.13 2.69 -25.09
N VAL A 47 -8.88 2.89 -25.48
CA VAL A 47 -8.35 4.21 -25.87
C VAL A 47 -7.55 4.08 -27.16
N THR A 48 -7.76 5.03 -28.07
CA THR A 48 -7.02 5.09 -29.33
C THR A 48 -5.68 5.83 -29.15
N PRO A 49 -4.73 5.69 -30.09
CA PRO A 49 -3.50 6.48 -30.08
C PRO A 49 -3.72 8.00 -30.15
N SER A 50 -4.88 8.46 -30.60
CA SER A 50 -5.28 9.88 -30.59
C SER A 50 -5.93 10.32 -29.28
N GLY A 51 -6.06 9.43 -28.27
CA GLY A 51 -6.65 9.75 -26.98
C GLY A 51 -8.18 9.72 -26.94
N LEU A 52 -8.85 9.11 -27.93
CA LEU A 52 -10.30 8.89 -27.86
C LEU A 52 -10.57 7.64 -26.99
N VAL A 53 -11.24 7.84 -25.87
CA VAL A 53 -11.71 6.77 -24.97
C VAL A 53 -13.10 6.34 -25.40
N ALA A 54 -13.32 5.03 -25.51
CA ALA A 54 -14.63 4.45 -25.79
C ALA A 54 -14.99 3.44 -24.68
N GLY A 55 -16.11 3.69 -24.00
CA GLY A 55 -16.74 2.78 -23.03
C GLY A 55 -17.36 1.58 -23.76
N ARG A 56 -17.26 0.39 -23.14
CA ARG A 56 -17.74 -0.87 -23.71
C ARG A 56 -18.65 -1.63 -22.76
N GLU A 57 -18.12 -2.06 -21.63
CA GLU A 57 -18.87 -2.82 -20.61
C GLU A 57 -18.95 -1.98 -19.33
N ARG A 58 -19.99 -2.21 -18.54
CA ARG A 58 -20.19 -1.59 -17.23
C ARG A 58 -19.02 -1.90 -16.31
N GLY A 59 -18.46 -0.87 -15.69
CA GLY A 59 -17.33 -0.99 -14.78
C GLY A 59 -16.47 0.26 -14.72
N GLN A 60 -15.26 0.12 -14.18
CA GLN A 60 -14.26 1.18 -14.12
C GLN A 60 -12.93 0.71 -14.70
N ALA A 61 -12.31 1.56 -15.49
CA ALA A 61 -10.96 1.37 -16.02
C ALA A 61 -10.10 2.61 -15.76
N ALA A 62 -8.82 2.41 -15.48
CA ALA A 62 -7.84 3.48 -15.47
C ALA A 62 -7.28 3.63 -16.90
N ILE A 63 -7.36 4.84 -17.43
CA ILE A 63 -6.69 5.23 -18.67
C ILE A 63 -5.40 5.93 -18.28
N THR A 64 -4.27 5.33 -18.62
CA THR A 64 -2.95 5.91 -18.42
C THR A 64 -2.58 6.80 -19.59
N VAL A 65 -2.05 7.98 -19.29
CA VAL A 65 -1.57 8.97 -20.25
C VAL A 65 -0.12 9.27 -19.94
N ARG A 66 0.77 9.01 -20.88
CA ARG A 66 2.19 9.28 -20.73
C ARG A 66 2.67 10.31 -21.76
N TYR A 67 3.37 11.32 -21.28
CA TYR A 67 4.11 12.26 -22.11
C TYR A 67 5.50 12.49 -21.52
N LEU A 68 6.54 12.12 -22.24
CA LEU A 68 7.93 12.09 -21.75
C LEU A 68 8.04 11.27 -20.45
N GLN A 69 8.60 11.85 -19.38
CA GLN A 69 8.70 11.23 -18.04
C GLN A 69 7.42 11.34 -17.17
N PHE A 70 6.41 12.10 -17.65
CA PHE A 70 5.18 12.30 -16.89
C PHE A 70 4.16 11.22 -17.21
N LEU A 71 3.54 10.70 -16.17
CA LEU A 71 2.46 9.71 -16.23
C LEU A 71 1.29 10.22 -15.39
N GLU A 72 0.11 10.20 -15.98
CA GLU A 72 -1.15 10.51 -15.30
C GLU A 72 -2.16 9.38 -15.54
N SER A 73 -3.01 9.13 -14.57
CA SER A 73 -4.09 8.16 -14.69
C SER A 73 -5.44 8.84 -14.52
N ILE A 74 -6.37 8.56 -15.45
CA ILE A 74 -7.74 9.06 -15.42
C ILE A 74 -8.66 7.86 -15.23
N TYR A 75 -9.47 7.86 -14.17
CA TYR A 75 -10.49 6.84 -14.00
C TYR A 75 -11.70 7.14 -14.87
N VAL A 76 -12.05 6.18 -15.71
CA VAL A 76 -13.26 6.20 -16.53
C VAL A 76 -14.24 5.17 -16.01
N THR A 77 -15.43 5.60 -15.67
CA THR A 77 -16.52 4.75 -15.21
C THR A 77 -17.56 4.62 -16.33
N VAL A 78 -17.82 3.42 -16.78
CA VAL A 78 -18.86 3.13 -17.77
C VAL A 78 -20.08 2.63 -17.03
N VAL A 79 -21.20 3.34 -17.21
CA VAL A 79 -22.48 3.01 -16.58
C VAL A 79 -23.48 2.58 -17.64
N GLU A 80 -24.06 1.41 -17.46
CA GLU A 80 -25.18 0.94 -18.26
C GLU A 80 -26.49 1.22 -17.51
N PRO A 81 -27.49 1.81 -18.16
CA PRO A 81 -28.80 1.94 -17.57
C PRO A 81 -29.38 0.54 -17.28
N VAL A 82 -29.80 0.31 -16.06
CA VAL A 82 -30.53 -0.90 -15.65
C VAL A 82 -31.98 -0.48 -15.44
N PRO A 83 -32.93 -0.94 -16.27
CA PRO A 83 -34.32 -0.60 -16.08
C PRO A 83 -34.80 -0.98 -14.67
N GLU A 84 -35.53 -0.08 -14.04
CA GLU A 84 -36.11 -0.29 -12.70
C GLU A 84 -35.07 -0.58 -11.61
N PHE A 85 -33.81 -0.09 -11.78
CA PHE A 85 -32.78 -0.25 -10.76
C PHE A 85 -33.19 0.45 -9.46
N GLU A 86 -33.46 -0.34 -8.44
CA GLU A 86 -33.69 0.12 -7.08
C GLU A 86 -32.52 -0.32 -6.18
N TRP A 87 -31.93 0.65 -5.49
CA TRP A 87 -30.86 0.34 -4.55
C TRP A 87 -31.38 -0.40 -3.32
N LYS A 88 -30.87 -1.61 -3.10
CA LYS A 88 -31.14 -2.45 -1.94
C LYS A 88 -29.81 -2.81 -1.28
N GLY A 89 -29.16 -1.80 -0.68
CA GLY A 89 -27.86 -1.98 0.00
C GLY A 89 -28.02 -2.48 1.42
N GLN A 90 -26.96 -3.10 1.92
CA GLN A 90 -26.85 -3.47 3.32
C GLN A 90 -26.62 -2.23 4.19
N PRO A 91 -26.96 -2.26 5.49
CA PRO A 91 -26.59 -1.21 6.44
C PRO A 91 -25.07 -0.94 6.41
N GLU A 92 -24.70 0.32 6.54
CA GLU A 92 -23.30 0.76 6.56
C GLU A 92 -22.79 0.71 8.01
N SER A 93 -21.79 -0.13 8.27
CA SER A 93 -21.19 -0.29 9.62
C SER A 93 -19.99 0.65 9.82
N ASN A 94 -19.36 1.09 8.73
CA ASN A 94 -18.20 1.98 8.78
C ASN A 94 -18.05 2.79 7.48
N TYR A 95 -17.06 3.69 7.42
CA TYR A 95 -16.84 4.58 6.27
C TYR A 95 -16.46 3.82 4.98
N VAL A 96 -15.89 2.61 5.09
CA VAL A 96 -15.55 1.79 3.92
C VAL A 96 -16.82 1.33 3.22
N ASP A 97 -17.84 0.91 3.98
CA ASP A 97 -19.13 0.50 3.44
C ASP A 97 -19.79 1.65 2.67
N ALA A 98 -19.75 2.86 3.22
CA ALA A 98 -20.28 4.05 2.56
C ALA A 98 -19.61 4.31 1.20
N LEU A 99 -18.27 4.20 1.14
CA LEU A 99 -17.50 4.38 -0.10
C LEU A 99 -17.78 3.27 -1.12
N VAL A 100 -17.83 2.01 -0.67
CA VAL A 100 -18.15 0.86 -1.52
C VAL A 100 -19.56 0.97 -2.06
N ASN A 101 -20.56 1.25 -1.20
CA ASN A 101 -21.95 1.39 -1.58
C ASN A 101 -22.15 2.55 -2.57
N ALA A 102 -21.49 3.69 -2.36
CA ALA A 102 -21.52 4.79 -3.30
C ALA A 102 -21.03 4.37 -4.70
N LYS A 103 -19.96 3.55 -4.74
CA LYS A 103 -19.42 3.03 -5.99
C LYS A 103 -20.35 2.01 -6.66
N LEU A 104 -20.93 1.11 -5.90
CA LEU A 104 -21.90 0.13 -6.40
C LEU A 104 -23.14 0.83 -6.97
N ARG A 105 -23.70 1.82 -6.25
CA ARG A 105 -24.81 2.64 -6.75
C ARG A 105 -24.46 3.34 -8.06
N GLN A 106 -23.28 3.95 -8.14
CA GLN A 106 -22.81 4.62 -9.37
C GLN A 106 -22.78 3.67 -10.56
N LEU A 107 -22.45 2.40 -10.33
CA LEU A 107 -22.34 1.36 -11.35
C LEU A 107 -23.65 0.59 -11.57
N ASN A 108 -24.73 0.88 -10.87
CA ASN A 108 -25.98 0.12 -10.85
C ASN A 108 -25.75 -1.37 -10.50
N TYR A 109 -24.83 -1.66 -9.57
CA TYR A 109 -24.66 -2.98 -8.97
C TYR A 109 -25.34 -3.05 -7.62
N LEU A 110 -25.97 -4.18 -7.33
CA LEU A 110 -26.42 -4.49 -5.97
C LEU A 110 -25.33 -5.32 -5.26
N PRO A 111 -25.10 -5.09 -3.96
CA PRO A 111 -24.31 -6.03 -3.17
C PRO A 111 -25.09 -7.35 -3.05
N GLU A 112 -24.34 -8.44 -2.90
CA GLU A 112 -24.92 -9.73 -2.56
C GLU A 112 -25.55 -9.69 -1.16
N GLU A 113 -26.46 -10.61 -0.91
CA GLU A 113 -27.04 -10.78 0.42
C GLU A 113 -25.97 -11.22 1.43
N THR A 114 -26.22 -10.90 2.70
CA THR A 114 -25.34 -11.34 3.80
C THR A 114 -25.32 -12.87 3.83
N CYS A 115 -24.12 -13.46 3.88
CA CYS A 115 -23.95 -14.90 3.89
C CYS A 115 -24.58 -15.53 5.16
N GLU A 116 -24.94 -16.81 5.05
CA GLU A 116 -25.45 -17.60 6.18
C GLU A 116 -24.39 -17.76 7.29
N ASP A 117 -24.83 -18.03 8.50
CA ASP A 117 -23.97 -18.18 9.69
C ASP A 117 -22.94 -19.29 9.56
N SER A 118 -23.27 -20.40 8.88
CA SER A 118 -22.34 -21.49 8.59
C SER A 118 -21.16 -21.06 7.71
N THR A 119 -21.42 -20.20 6.73
CA THR A 119 -20.40 -19.60 5.89
C THR A 119 -19.64 -18.52 6.65
N PHE A 120 -20.33 -17.69 7.43
CA PHE A 120 -19.73 -16.62 8.21
C PHE A 120 -18.72 -17.14 9.22
N VAL A 121 -19.10 -18.13 10.06
CA VAL A 121 -18.21 -18.67 11.12
C VAL A 121 -16.92 -19.22 10.53
N ARG A 122 -17.01 -19.96 9.41
CA ARG A 122 -15.82 -20.47 8.72
C ARG A 122 -14.93 -19.35 8.21
N ARG A 123 -15.51 -18.33 7.56
CA ARG A 123 -14.75 -17.21 6.95
C ARG A 123 -14.07 -16.37 8.01
N VAL A 124 -14.78 -15.96 9.07
CA VAL A 124 -14.23 -15.08 10.09
C VAL A 124 -13.07 -15.72 10.85
N TYR A 125 -13.13 -17.03 11.13
CA TYR A 125 -11.99 -17.75 11.73
C TYR A 125 -10.78 -17.75 10.80
N LEU A 126 -10.95 -18.08 9.53
CA LEU A 126 -9.87 -18.06 8.53
C LEU A 126 -9.27 -16.68 8.36
N ASP A 127 -10.11 -15.64 8.27
CA ASP A 127 -9.68 -14.28 8.01
C ASP A 127 -8.94 -13.67 9.23
N LEU A 128 -9.38 -13.97 10.43
CA LEU A 128 -8.80 -13.41 11.65
C LEU A 128 -7.67 -14.26 12.24
N THR A 129 -7.74 -15.58 12.17
CA THR A 129 -6.80 -16.46 12.87
C THR A 129 -5.99 -17.38 11.95
N GLY A 130 -6.36 -17.48 10.66
CA GLY A 130 -5.77 -18.45 9.73
C GLY A 130 -6.16 -19.90 10.00
N LEU A 131 -7.05 -20.17 10.97
CA LEU A 131 -7.48 -21.49 11.39
C LEU A 131 -8.96 -21.71 11.10
N LEU A 132 -9.37 -22.95 11.10
CA LEU A 132 -10.79 -23.30 11.11
C LEU A 132 -11.33 -23.31 12.56
N PRO A 133 -12.61 -23.01 12.78
CA PRO A 133 -13.23 -23.27 14.07
C PRO A 133 -13.20 -24.77 14.38
N THR A 134 -13.13 -25.13 15.65
CA THR A 134 -13.41 -26.49 16.11
C THR A 134 -14.91 -26.81 15.90
N ALA A 135 -15.27 -28.10 15.90
CA ALA A 135 -16.67 -28.49 15.79
C ALA A 135 -17.53 -27.91 16.93
N GLU A 136 -16.96 -27.83 18.13
CA GLU A 136 -17.63 -27.26 19.31
C GLU A 136 -17.88 -25.78 19.16
N GLU A 137 -16.86 -24.98 18.77
CA GLU A 137 -16.97 -23.54 18.53
C GLU A 137 -17.98 -23.23 17.42
N ALA A 138 -17.97 -24.01 16.34
CA ALA A 138 -18.92 -23.85 15.24
C ALA A 138 -20.36 -24.12 15.71
N LEU A 139 -20.59 -25.20 16.44
CA LEU A 139 -21.91 -25.55 16.97
C LEU A 139 -22.41 -24.53 18.01
N GLN A 140 -21.52 -24.06 18.89
CA GLN A 140 -21.86 -23.00 19.84
C GLN A 140 -22.32 -21.73 19.12
N PHE A 141 -21.59 -21.28 18.12
CA PHE A 141 -21.99 -20.11 17.33
C PHE A 141 -23.29 -20.31 16.56
N LEU A 142 -23.47 -21.46 15.92
CA LEU A 142 -24.69 -21.74 15.14
C LEU A 142 -25.95 -21.81 16.01
N ASN A 143 -25.83 -22.35 17.21
CA ASN A 143 -26.94 -22.48 18.18
C ASN A 143 -27.20 -21.20 18.98
N ASP A 144 -26.33 -20.20 18.92
CA ASP A 144 -26.54 -18.92 19.57
C ASP A 144 -27.63 -18.13 18.84
N ALA A 145 -28.70 -17.77 19.55
CA ALA A 145 -29.82 -16.99 19.02
C ALA A 145 -29.63 -15.46 19.14
N SER A 146 -28.49 -15.01 19.68
CA SER A 146 -28.20 -13.59 19.87
C SER A 146 -28.09 -12.86 18.52
N PRO A 147 -28.77 -11.74 18.32
CA PRO A 147 -28.64 -10.94 17.11
C PRO A 147 -27.24 -10.31 16.96
N GLN A 148 -26.46 -10.18 18.05
CA GLN A 148 -25.10 -9.64 18.08
C GLN A 148 -24.01 -10.72 18.02
N LYS A 149 -24.36 -11.99 17.80
CA LYS A 149 -23.39 -13.11 17.84
C LYS A 149 -22.22 -12.96 16.87
N ARG A 150 -22.44 -12.34 15.71
CA ARG A 150 -21.36 -12.11 14.71
C ARG A 150 -20.34 -11.11 15.22
N ASP A 151 -20.77 -9.99 15.73
CA ASP A 151 -19.90 -8.95 16.30
C ASP A 151 -19.14 -9.49 17.52
N ALA A 152 -19.85 -10.16 18.43
CA ALA A 152 -19.24 -10.78 19.60
C ALA A 152 -18.19 -11.85 19.23
N LEU A 153 -18.40 -12.59 18.14
CA LEU A 153 -17.41 -13.55 17.64
C LEU A 153 -16.18 -12.83 17.07
N ILE A 154 -16.36 -11.77 16.31
CA ILE A 154 -15.25 -10.96 15.78
C ILE A 154 -14.40 -10.42 16.92
N ASP A 155 -15.02 -9.73 17.89
CA ASP A 155 -14.33 -9.14 19.04
C ASP A 155 -13.54 -10.20 19.81
N ARG A 156 -14.15 -11.35 20.09
CA ARG A 156 -13.47 -12.46 20.77
C ARG A 156 -12.25 -12.98 19.99
N LEU A 157 -12.37 -13.13 18.66
CA LEU A 157 -11.27 -13.64 17.85
C LEU A 157 -10.11 -12.65 17.75
N LEU A 158 -10.38 -11.35 17.69
CA LEU A 158 -9.36 -10.29 17.67
C LEU A 158 -8.47 -10.29 18.93
N GLU A 159 -8.99 -10.75 20.07
CA GLU A 159 -8.26 -10.84 21.35
C GLU A 159 -7.46 -12.14 21.50
N THR A 160 -7.54 -13.08 20.55
CA THR A 160 -6.86 -14.37 20.65
C THR A 160 -5.36 -14.30 20.31
N ASP A 161 -4.55 -15.16 20.94
CA ASP A 161 -3.15 -15.37 20.54
C ASP A 161 -3.04 -15.90 19.11
N SER A 162 -4.03 -16.65 18.63
CA SER A 162 -4.10 -17.13 17.25
C SER A 162 -4.19 -15.98 16.23
N HIS A 163 -4.97 -14.94 16.54
CA HIS A 163 -5.03 -13.71 15.74
C HIS A 163 -3.67 -13.02 15.69
N ALA A 164 -3.07 -12.78 16.84
CA ALA A 164 -1.77 -12.12 16.93
C ALA A 164 -0.68 -12.90 16.17
N ARG A 165 -0.64 -14.23 16.31
CA ARG A 165 0.32 -15.11 15.59
C ARG A 165 0.10 -15.09 14.09
N PHE A 166 -1.15 -15.15 13.63
CA PHE A 166 -1.46 -15.19 12.20
C PHE A 166 -1.06 -13.89 11.50
N TRP A 167 -1.38 -12.76 12.11
CA TRP A 167 -1.02 -11.46 11.53
C TRP A 167 0.47 -11.14 11.67
N ALA A 168 1.10 -11.61 12.76
CA ALA A 168 2.55 -11.57 12.89
C ALA A 168 3.25 -12.40 11.80
N LEU A 169 2.74 -13.59 11.47
CA LEU A 169 3.29 -14.39 10.37
C LEU A 169 3.23 -13.66 9.04
N LYS A 170 2.09 -13.07 8.70
CA LYS A 170 1.94 -12.27 7.46
C LYS A 170 2.92 -11.10 7.40
N THR A 171 3.06 -10.38 8.51
CA THR A 171 3.99 -9.24 8.60
C THR A 171 5.45 -9.70 8.55
N ALA A 172 5.80 -10.79 9.22
CA ALA A 172 7.13 -11.39 9.19
C ALA A 172 7.52 -11.84 7.77
N ASP A 173 6.59 -12.42 7.01
CA ASP A 173 6.81 -12.80 5.61
C ASP A 173 7.13 -11.57 4.74
N LEU A 174 6.38 -10.49 4.89
CA LEU A 174 6.64 -9.22 4.20
C LEU A 174 8.02 -8.65 4.53
N MET A 175 8.46 -8.78 5.79
CA MET A 175 9.75 -8.33 6.29
C MET A 175 10.88 -9.34 6.04
N ARG A 176 10.64 -10.43 5.33
CA ARG A 176 11.62 -11.49 5.02
C ARG A 176 12.22 -12.16 6.26
N VAL A 177 11.48 -12.22 7.37
CA VAL A 177 11.94 -12.83 8.62
C VAL A 177 12.09 -14.34 8.43
N ASN A 178 13.31 -14.84 8.49
CA ASN A 178 13.61 -16.26 8.42
C ASN A 178 14.97 -16.59 9.08
N THR A 179 15.16 -17.83 9.46
CA THR A 179 16.36 -18.29 10.19
C THR A 179 17.65 -18.26 9.37
N LYS A 180 17.56 -18.22 8.03
CA LYS A 180 18.75 -18.10 7.17
C LYS A 180 19.33 -16.67 7.20
N LEU A 181 18.48 -15.65 7.18
CA LEU A 181 18.88 -14.25 7.28
C LEU A 181 19.12 -13.81 8.72
N LEU A 182 18.35 -14.36 9.65
CA LEU A 182 18.38 -14.02 11.07
C LEU A 182 18.64 -15.29 11.92
N PRO A 183 19.88 -15.80 11.90
CA PRO A 183 20.24 -16.98 12.73
C PRO A 183 20.26 -16.65 14.22
N ASP A 184 20.59 -17.64 15.06
CA ASP A 184 20.83 -17.52 16.50
C ASP A 184 19.62 -16.98 17.30
N GLY A 185 18.40 -17.39 16.91
CA GLY A 185 17.16 -16.97 17.59
C GLY A 185 16.65 -15.58 17.21
N ARG A 186 17.38 -14.81 16.37
CA ARG A 186 16.98 -13.46 15.96
C ARG A 186 15.69 -13.41 15.15
N ALA A 187 15.43 -14.43 14.32
CA ALA A 187 14.16 -14.54 13.59
C ALA A 187 12.99 -14.68 14.56
N GLU A 188 13.14 -15.52 15.59
CA GLU A 188 12.13 -15.70 16.63
C GLU A 188 11.94 -14.44 17.47
N LEU A 189 13.04 -13.76 17.81
CA LEU A 189 13.01 -12.51 18.57
C LEU A 189 12.19 -11.44 17.83
N LEU A 190 12.44 -11.23 16.53
CA LEU A 190 11.67 -10.26 15.73
C LEU A 190 10.22 -10.71 15.55
N PHE A 191 9.97 -11.99 15.27
CA PHE A 191 8.62 -12.53 15.15
C PHE A 191 7.81 -12.33 16.43
N ASN A 192 8.39 -12.64 17.60
CA ASN A 192 7.73 -12.47 18.89
C ASN A 192 7.41 -10.99 19.17
N TRP A 193 8.32 -10.09 18.85
CA TRP A 193 8.05 -8.66 18.97
C TRP A 193 6.88 -8.23 18.07
N ILE A 194 6.82 -8.67 16.82
CA ILE A 194 5.70 -8.38 15.90
C ILE A 194 4.40 -8.96 16.46
N ARG A 195 4.41 -10.22 16.95
CA ARG A 195 3.23 -10.86 17.55
C ARG A 195 2.72 -10.08 18.75
N ASP A 196 3.61 -9.67 19.64
CA ASP A 196 3.24 -8.95 20.87
C ASP A 196 2.62 -7.59 20.53
N ASN A 197 3.09 -6.91 19.49
CA ASN A 197 2.47 -5.68 19.02
C ASN A 197 1.05 -5.90 18.47
N TYR A 198 0.78 -7.00 17.77
CA TYR A 198 -0.59 -7.35 17.36
C TYR A 198 -1.48 -7.70 18.56
N ARG A 199 -0.94 -8.48 19.53
CA ARG A 199 -1.70 -8.80 20.74
C ARG A 199 -2.04 -7.56 21.57
N ASP A 200 -1.11 -6.63 21.68
CA ASP A 200 -1.26 -5.40 22.47
C ASP A 200 -1.91 -4.26 21.67
N ASN A 201 -2.31 -4.53 20.42
CA ASN A 201 -2.94 -3.60 19.48
C ASN A 201 -2.17 -2.28 19.33
N LEU A 202 -0.83 -2.37 19.14
CA LEU A 202 0.01 -1.20 18.94
C LEU A 202 -0.43 -0.45 17.66
N ALA A 203 -0.53 0.86 17.75
CA ALA A 203 -0.85 1.71 16.60
C ALA A 203 0.19 1.54 15.47
N GLN A 204 -0.27 1.46 14.21
CA GLN A 204 0.61 1.11 13.09
C GLN A 204 1.65 2.20 12.76
N ASP A 205 1.37 3.44 13.04
CA ASP A 205 2.32 4.55 12.95
C ASP A 205 3.48 4.37 13.95
N GLU A 206 3.17 3.97 15.18
CA GLU A 206 4.17 3.71 16.20
C GLU A 206 4.98 2.43 15.89
N PHE A 207 4.34 1.38 15.37
CA PHE A 207 5.02 0.19 14.86
C PHE A 207 6.04 0.56 13.77
N ALA A 208 5.65 1.38 12.79
CA ALA A 208 6.54 1.84 11.73
C ALA A 208 7.71 2.68 12.28
N ARG A 209 7.45 3.60 13.23
CA ARG A 209 8.51 4.40 13.86
C ARG A 209 9.52 3.53 14.58
N GLN A 210 9.04 2.61 15.43
CA GLN A 210 9.93 1.74 16.22
C GLN A 210 10.82 0.87 15.34
N ILE A 211 10.31 0.31 14.25
CA ILE A 211 11.11 -0.45 13.30
C ILE A 211 12.11 0.44 12.58
N LEU A 212 11.63 1.51 11.91
CA LEU A 212 12.45 2.30 11.00
C LEU A 212 13.56 3.09 11.69
N THR A 213 13.40 3.40 12.98
CA THR A 213 14.41 4.16 13.75
C THR A 213 15.24 3.29 14.68
N SER A 214 15.03 1.97 14.72
CA SER A 214 15.73 1.09 15.64
C SER A 214 17.23 0.97 15.33
N SER A 215 18.02 0.73 16.37
CA SER A 215 19.46 0.46 16.30
C SER A 215 19.88 -0.33 17.56
N GLY A 216 21.10 -0.85 17.59
CA GLY A 216 21.64 -1.62 18.70
C GLY A 216 21.99 -3.05 18.33
N ASP A 217 22.25 -3.88 19.34
CA ASP A 217 22.52 -5.30 19.13
C ASP A 217 21.22 -6.04 18.75
N SER A 218 21.18 -6.58 17.54
CA SER A 218 20.03 -7.31 17.02
C SER A 218 19.74 -8.65 17.74
N LYS A 219 20.62 -9.08 18.64
CA LYS A 219 20.37 -10.21 19.56
C LYS A 219 19.52 -9.80 20.76
N GLU A 220 19.49 -8.51 21.07
CA GLU A 220 18.76 -7.94 22.21
C GLU A 220 17.62 -7.02 21.75
N THR A 221 17.84 -6.25 20.69
CA THR A 221 16.87 -5.31 20.10
C THR A 221 16.15 -5.97 18.93
N ALA A 222 14.95 -6.46 19.17
CA ALA A 222 14.16 -7.19 18.18
C ALA A 222 14.00 -6.42 16.84
N GLN A 223 13.62 -5.15 16.92
CA GLN A 223 13.35 -4.28 15.77
C GLN A 223 14.56 -4.05 14.89
N ALA A 224 15.78 -4.06 15.48
CA ALA A 224 17.02 -3.87 14.73
C ALA A 224 17.25 -4.99 13.69
N ASN A 225 16.65 -6.16 13.89
CA ASN A 225 16.69 -7.27 12.93
C ASN A 225 16.05 -6.93 11.59
N TYR A 226 15.16 -5.93 11.50
CA TYR A 226 14.63 -5.46 10.23
C TYR A 226 15.75 -5.08 9.26
N PHE A 227 16.77 -4.39 9.72
CA PHE A 227 17.93 -3.98 8.92
C PHE A 227 18.83 -5.14 8.54
N CYS A 228 18.74 -6.26 9.25
CA CYS A 228 19.54 -7.47 8.99
C CYS A 228 18.91 -8.40 7.95
N THR A 229 17.71 -8.10 7.44
CA THR A 229 17.04 -8.89 6.38
C THR A 229 17.43 -8.46 4.98
N THR A 230 18.23 -7.41 4.83
CA THR A 230 18.72 -6.87 3.56
C THR A 230 20.22 -6.56 3.66
N GLU A 231 20.90 -6.49 2.50
CA GLU A 231 22.34 -6.25 2.46
C GLU A 231 22.70 -4.80 2.10
N THR A 232 21.83 -4.13 1.34
CA THR A 232 22.12 -2.80 0.80
C THR A 232 21.03 -1.78 1.16
N ALA A 233 21.39 -0.49 1.12
CA ALA A 233 20.44 0.60 1.30
C ALA A 233 19.34 0.59 0.22
N GLU A 234 19.64 0.13 -0.98
CA GLU A 234 18.69 -0.05 -2.07
C GLU A 234 17.67 -1.15 -1.77
N ASP A 235 18.12 -2.32 -1.31
CA ASP A 235 17.22 -3.42 -0.94
C ASP A 235 16.31 -3.00 0.21
N LEU A 236 16.85 -2.28 1.18
CA LEU A 236 16.10 -1.72 2.30
C LEU A 236 15.08 -0.68 1.83
N THR A 237 15.45 0.15 0.84
CA THR A 237 14.55 1.10 0.19
C THR A 237 13.37 0.41 -0.48
N GLU A 238 13.63 -0.62 -1.27
CA GLU A 238 12.61 -1.39 -1.98
C GLU A 238 11.67 -2.10 -0.99
N MET A 239 12.22 -2.75 0.03
CA MET A 239 11.45 -3.43 1.06
C MET A 239 10.59 -2.43 1.88
N THR A 240 11.19 -1.33 2.34
CA THR A 240 10.48 -0.30 3.11
C THR A 240 9.34 0.33 2.31
N SER A 241 9.60 0.67 1.04
CA SER A 241 8.58 1.25 0.17
C SER A 241 7.42 0.29 -0.09
N GLN A 242 7.71 -0.99 -0.24
CA GLN A 242 6.67 -2.00 -0.45
C GLN A 242 5.82 -2.23 0.81
N ILE A 243 6.45 -2.30 1.98
CA ILE A 243 5.76 -2.61 3.25
C ILE A 243 4.97 -1.41 3.77
N PHE A 244 5.62 -0.24 3.83
CA PHE A 244 5.06 0.93 4.52
C PHE A 244 4.44 1.98 3.59
N MET A 245 4.82 2.02 2.30
CA MET A 245 4.27 2.96 1.32
C MET A 245 3.33 2.28 0.32
N GLY A 246 3.24 0.93 0.33
CA GLY A 246 2.43 0.18 -0.62
C GLY A 246 2.90 0.30 -2.08
N SER A 247 4.11 0.78 -2.32
CA SER A 247 4.64 1.08 -3.65
C SER A 247 5.85 0.22 -4.00
N ARG A 248 5.86 -0.36 -5.20
CA ARG A 248 7.00 -1.13 -5.73
C ARG A 248 7.90 -0.23 -6.56
N ILE A 249 8.80 0.50 -5.93
CA ILE A 249 9.63 1.50 -6.60
C ILE A 249 10.90 0.95 -7.26
N GLY A 250 11.14 -0.36 -7.22
CA GLY A 250 12.37 -1.00 -7.73
C GLY A 250 12.69 -0.67 -9.20
N CYS A 251 11.68 -0.47 -10.07
CA CYS A 251 11.90 -0.01 -11.45
C CYS A 251 12.58 1.36 -11.51
N ALA A 252 12.31 2.24 -10.53
CA ALA A 252 12.89 3.58 -10.47
C ALA A 252 14.39 3.60 -10.15
N LYS A 253 15.00 2.46 -9.81
CA LYS A 253 16.45 2.29 -9.63
C LYS A 253 17.23 2.59 -10.90
N CYS A 254 16.73 2.17 -12.07
CA CYS A 254 17.44 2.28 -13.34
C CYS A 254 16.88 3.37 -14.26
N HIS A 255 15.58 3.64 -14.20
CA HIS A 255 14.87 4.62 -15.01
C HIS A 255 13.60 5.06 -14.26
N ASN A 256 12.97 6.15 -14.66
CA ASN A 256 11.69 6.55 -14.06
C ASN A 256 10.67 5.42 -14.17
N HIS A 257 9.86 5.24 -13.12
CA HIS A 257 8.92 4.12 -13.04
C HIS A 257 7.96 4.12 -14.24
N PRO A 258 7.74 2.96 -14.91
CA PRO A 258 6.98 2.93 -16.17
C PRO A 258 5.47 3.15 -15.99
N PHE A 259 4.91 2.97 -14.79
CA PHE A 259 3.47 2.99 -14.53
C PHE A 259 3.05 3.90 -13.37
N GLU A 260 4.01 4.42 -12.60
CA GLU A 260 3.76 5.27 -11.42
C GLU A 260 4.66 6.52 -11.46
N ASN A 261 4.35 7.51 -10.65
CA ASN A 261 5.05 8.80 -10.62
C ASN A 261 6.36 8.79 -9.80
N TRP A 262 7.05 7.64 -9.74
CA TRP A 262 8.35 7.52 -9.09
C TRP A 262 9.48 7.78 -10.09
N THR A 263 10.26 8.82 -9.83
CA THR A 263 11.47 9.12 -10.63
C THR A 263 12.68 8.40 -10.05
N GLN A 264 13.75 8.32 -10.84
CA GLN A 264 15.04 7.83 -10.37
C GLN A 264 15.58 8.70 -9.21
N ASN A 265 15.33 10.01 -9.24
CA ASN A 265 15.67 10.92 -8.13
C ASN A 265 14.93 10.53 -6.84
N ASP A 266 13.64 10.23 -6.91
CA ASP A 266 12.85 9.84 -5.74
C ASP A 266 13.39 8.54 -5.12
N TYR A 267 13.70 7.55 -5.97
CA TYR A 267 14.30 6.29 -5.52
C TYR A 267 15.59 6.53 -4.73
N TYR A 268 16.53 7.31 -5.30
CA TYR A 268 17.81 7.55 -4.65
C TYR A 268 17.69 8.53 -3.46
N SER A 269 16.68 9.38 -3.41
CA SER A 269 16.37 10.19 -2.23
C SER A 269 15.87 9.33 -1.07
N ILE A 270 15.01 8.32 -1.33
CA ILE A 270 14.60 7.35 -0.30
C ILE A 270 15.81 6.50 0.10
N SER A 271 16.64 6.05 -0.85
CA SER A 271 17.85 5.28 -0.54
C SER A 271 18.86 6.07 0.30
N ALA A 272 18.91 7.40 0.16
CA ALA A 272 19.76 8.27 0.97
C ALA A 272 19.34 8.30 2.45
N VAL A 273 18.09 7.96 2.78
CA VAL A 273 17.62 7.82 4.18
C VAL A 273 18.39 6.70 4.87
N PHE A 274 18.63 5.59 4.18
CA PHE A 274 19.25 4.39 4.74
C PHE A 274 20.77 4.31 4.48
N ALA A 275 21.36 5.26 3.76
CA ALA A 275 22.77 5.24 3.37
C ALA A 275 23.76 5.24 4.55
N ARG A 276 23.31 5.68 5.72
CA ARG A 276 24.12 5.72 6.95
C ARG A 276 23.87 4.52 7.87
N VAL A 277 22.92 3.66 7.54
CA VAL A 277 22.71 2.44 8.32
C VAL A 277 23.83 1.46 8.01
N GLU A 278 24.50 0.99 9.05
CA GLU A 278 25.59 0.02 8.95
C GLU A 278 25.31 -1.17 9.85
N GLN A 279 25.53 -2.34 9.29
CA GLN A 279 25.46 -3.60 10.04
C GLN A 279 26.89 -4.16 10.20
N LYS A 280 27.31 -4.36 11.45
CA LYS A 280 28.58 -5.03 11.79
C LYS A 280 28.28 -6.23 12.70
N GLY A 281 28.27 -7.42 12.12
CA GLY A 281 27.81 -8.61 12.83
C GLY A 281 26.38 -8.41 13.34
N PRO A 282 26.08 -8.56 14.63
CA PRO A 282 24.74 -8.32 15.16
C PRO A 282 24.42 -6.83 15.40
N MET A 283 25.45 -5.94 15.40
CA MET A 283 25.27 -4.52 15.70
C MET A 283 24.73 -3.75 14.51
N VAL A 284 23.59 -3.08 14.69
CA VAL A 284 23.00 -2.10 13.76
C VAL A 284 23.23 -0.71 14.30
N GLN A 285 23.88 0.13 13.52
CA GLN A 285 24.24 1.50 13.93
C GLN A 285 24.04 2.49 12.79
N VAL A 286 23.92 3.78 13.14
CA VAL A 286 23.87 4.88 12.19
C VAL A 286 25.22 5.60 12.22
N LYS A 287 25.87 5.69 11.06
CA LYS A 287 27.15 6.40 10.90
C LYS A 287 26.94 7.90 10.78
N GLU A 288 27.95 8.66 11.19
CA GLU A 288 27.99 10.12 11.00
C GLU A 288 28.03 10.51 9.51
N ALA A 289 28.70 9.69 8.68
CA ALA A 289 28.88 9.93 7.25
C ALA A 289 28.39 8.73 6.41
N GLY A 290 27.99 9.02 5.22
CA GLY A 290 27.49 8.06 4.24
C GLY A 290 26.49 8.76 3.33
N GLU A 291 26.86 8.92 2.07
CA GLU A 291 26.04 9.65 1.10
C GLU A 291 25.61 8.72 -0.03
N LYS A 292 24.39 8.94 -0.54
CA LYS A 292 23.89 8.26 -1.72
C LYS A 292 24.10 9.14 -2.94
N MET A 293 24.77 8.59 -3.95
CA MET A 293 25.02 9.29 -5.20
C MET A 293 24.02 8.82 -6.26
N HIS A 294 23.50 9.76 -7.05
CA HIS A 294 22.70 9.42 -8.22
C HIS A 294 23.63 8.84 -9.32
N PRO A 295 23.38 7.61 -9.83
CA PRO A 295 24.31 6.91 -10.68
C PRO A 295 24.56 7.59 -12.04
N ALA A 296 23.55 8.26 -12.60
CA ALA A 296 23.67 8.92 -13.90
C ALA A 296 24.26 10.33 -13.84
N THR A 297 24.09 11.05 -12.71
CA THR A 297 24.50 12.47 -12.60
C THR A 297 25.67 12.68 -11.65
N GLY A 298 26.01 11.70 -10.82
CA GLY A 298 27.01 11.84 -9.74
C GLY A 298 26.59 12.82 -8.63
N LYS A 299 25.37 13.31 -8.63
CA LYS A 299 24.86 14.24 -7.62
C LYS A 299 24.62 13.50 -6.29
N VAL A 300 25.03 14.09 -5.18
CA VAL A 300 24.66 13.64 -3.84
C VAL A 300 23.15 13.85 -3.65
N MET A 301 22.45 12.81 -3.23
CA MET A 301 21.00 12.83 -3.06
C MET A 301 20.63 13.28 -1.65
N ALA A 302 19.74 14.26 -1.55
CA ALA A 302 19.12 14.63 -0.29
C ALA A 302 18.17 13.52 0.18
N PRO A 303 18.14 13.18 1.47
CA PRO A 303 17.23 12.15 1.99
C PRO A 303 15.77 12.60 1.85
N TRP A 304 14.89 11.65 1.50
CA TRP A 304 13.44 11.87 1.41
C TRP A 304 12.86 12.23 2.78
N GLY A 305 11.85 13.10 2.80
CA GLY A 305 11.25 13.59 4.05
C GLY A 305 12.07 14.70 4.75
N HIS A 306 13.20 15.12 4.16
CA HIS A 306 13.98 16.22 4.68
C HIS A 306 13.19 17.54 4.50
N GLY A 307 12.80 18.16 5.62
CA GLY A 307 11.99 19.39 5.64
C GLY A 307 10.56 19.22 6.17
N SER A 308 10.10 17.98 6.43
CA SER A 308 8.82 17.74 7.11
C SER A 308 8.88 17.88 8.64
N GLY A 309 10.05 18.22 9.20
CA GLY A 309 10.28 18.46 10.62
C GLY A 309 11.34 19.54 10.84
N THR A 310 11.29 20.19 11.97
CA THR A 310 12.11 21.35 12.39
C THR A 310 13.60 21.06 12.58
N ASP A 311 14.14 19.96 12.04
CA ASP A 311 15.50 19.50 12.29
C ASP A 311 16.42 19.60 11.07
N ASN A 312 17.11 20.74 10.98
CA ASN A 312 18.23 20.98 10.07
C ASN A 312 19.56 20.31 10.52
N ASP A 313 19.51 19.33 11.40
CA ASP A 313 20.71 18.70 11.90
C ASP A 313 21.20 17.62 10.92
N ALA A 314 22.18 17.99 10.09
CA ALA A 314 22.86 17.09 9.15
C ALA A 314 23.53 15.87 9.85
N ASN A 315 23.68 15.93 11.17
CA ASN A 315 24.25 14.87 12.02
C ASN A 315 23.21 13.94 12.62
N ARG A 316 21.91 14.20 12.42
CA ARG A 316 20.84 13.36 12.94
C ARG A 316 20.53 12.15 12.06
N ASP A 317 19.91 11.18 12.69
CA ASP A 317 19.41 9.98 12.02
C ASP A 317 18.31 10.33 11.00
N ARG A 318 18.63 10.20 9.72
CA ARG A 318 17.75 10.51 8.59
C ARG A 318 16.44 9.72 8.60
N ARG A 319 16.42 8.56 9.27
CA ARG A 319 15.26 7.68 9.40
C ARG A 319 14.16 8.31 10.25
N ILE A 320 14.52 9.18 11.21
CA ILE A 320 13.56 9.93 12.03
C ILE A 320 12.71 10.85 11.16
N GLY A 321 13.36 11.66 10.31
CA GLY A 321 12.66 12.55 9.39
C GLY A 321 11.76 11.79 8.40
N PHE A 322 12.27 10.67 7.88
CA PHE A 322 11.52 9.80 6.98
C PHE A 322 10.31 9.16 7.68
N SER A 323 10.49 8.60 8.87
CA SER A 323 9.38 7.97 9.61
C SER A 323 8.31 8.99 9.99
N ASN A 324 8.68 10.21 10.39
CA ASN A 324 7.72 11.28 10.67
C ASN A 324 6.93 11.68 9.42
N TRP A 325 7.59 11.78 8.26
CA TRP A 325 6.92 12.04 6.99
C TRP A 325 5.95 10.91 6.61
N LEU A 326 6.35 9.66 6.82
CA LEU A 326 5.58 8.48 6.45
C LEU A 326 4.23 8.37 7.19
N VAL A 327 4.20 8.83 8.45
CA VAL A 327 3.03 8.70 9.33
C VAL A 327 2.27 10.02 9.56
N ALA A 328 2.66 11.09 8.85
CA ALA A 328 1.97 12.38 8.88
C ALA A 328 0.73 12.37 7.97
#